data_431da540c860af30351f7732187d9091
#
_entry.id   431da540c860af30351f7732187d9091
#
_cell.length_a   1.000
_cell.length_b   1.000
_cell.length_c   1.000
_cell.angle_alpha   90.00
_cell.angle_beta   90.00
_cell.angle_gamma   90.00
#
_symmetry.space_group_name_H-M   'P 1'
#
loop_
_entity.id
_entity.type
_entity.pdbx_description
1 polymer ?
#
loop_
_entity_poly.entity_id
_entity_poly.type
_entity_poly.pdbx_seq_one_letter_code
_entity_poly.pdbx_strand_id
1 'polypeptide(L)'
;MTQEYDASYKTLFSAPELVRDLVMGFIPDAWLHGLDYDTLEKQPCSYVTDDYRHRADDVVWRVKVDGEWVYLYILIEFQSSVDTFMAVRMMVYVGLLYQDLIARREVLSDKRLPPVLPIVLYNGGKTWTAARDIAELIPKVPGLVSNFLPKMQYLLIDEGRYAEAELAGLKNLMAAVIRFENPVDDSTLLLLIDQLNEWLEGKPELKRLFAVWIRTVLLRQSKHTLVLPKVNDLKELKMTLAERFDEWAKAYEQKGLEKGIEKGIEKGIEKGITKGEALLLQRQLVRRFGALPAHILAQISTATAGQVEVWGDRVLDAATLEEVFRS
;
A
#
# COMPACT_ATOMS: atom_id res chain seq x y z
N MET A 1 12.41 10.77 -2.07
CA MET A 1 11.20 10.13 -1.50
C MET A 1 11.46 8.72 -0.99
N THR A 2 12.28 7.93 -1.64
CA THR A 2 12.67 6.57 -1.20
C THR A 2 13.54 6.58 0.06
N GLN A 3 14.47 7.51 0.22
CA GLN A 3 15.44 7.52 1.32
C GLN A 3 14.84 7.69 2.74
N GLU A 4 13.82 8.53 2.93
CA GLU A 4 13.20 8.70 4.26
C GLU A 4 12.43 7.46 4.70
N TYR A 5 11.81 6.78 3.76
CA TYR A 5 11.05 5.58 4.02
C TYR A 5 11.97 4.40 4.35
N ASP A 6 13.00 4.17 3.55
CA ASP A 6 14.02 3.15 3.80
C ASP A 6 14.70 3.37 5.17
N ALA A 7 15.00 4.63 5.50
CA ALA A 7 15.54 4.99 6.82
C ALA A 7 14.55 4.67 7.96
N SER A 8 13.23 4.84 7.75
CA SER A 8 12.22 4.55 8.77
C SER A 8 12.08 3.05 9.04
N TYR A 9 12.16 2.21 8.02
CA TYR A 9 12.20 0.74 8.17
C TYR A 9 13.48 0.26 8.84
N LYS A 10 14.64 0.77 8.41
CA LYS A 10 15.90 0.47 9.05
C LYS A 10 15.90 0.79 10.54
N THR A 11 15.25 1.91 10.90
CA THR A 11 15.08 2.30 12.29
C THR A 11 14.13 1.33 13.00
N LEU A 12 13.00 0.95 12.38
CA LEU A 12 12.07 -0.01 12.93
C LEU A 12 12.73 -1.39 13.14
N PHE A 13 13.43 -1.91 12.13
CA PHE A 13 14.17 -3.17 12.23
C PHE A 13 15.48 -3.07 13.04
N SER A 14 15.72 -1.94 13.73
CA SER A 14 16.73 -1.84 14.75
C SER A 14 16.25 -2.34 16.13
N ALA A 15 14.97 -2.68 16.26
CA ALA A 15 14.39 -3.26 17.46
C ALA A 15 14.49 -4.79 17.42
N PRO A 16 15.12 -5.44 18.43
CA PRO A 16 15.29 -6.89 18.47
C PRO A 16 13.94 -7.62 18.52
N GLU A 17 12.93 -7.03 19.14
CA GLU A 17 11.59 -7.60 19.21
C GLU A 17 10.98 -7.79 17.82
N LEU A 18 11.20 -6.86 16.90
CA LEU A 18 10.67 -6.97 15.54
C LEU A 18 11.36 -8.10 14.77
N VAL A 19 12.68 -8.24 14.94
CA VAL A 19 13.46 -9.31 14.30
C VAL A 19 13.03 -10.68 14.83
N ARG A 20 12.86 -10.80 16.16
CA ARG A 20 12.29 -12.01 16.77
C ARG A 20 10.92 -12.34 16.19
N ASP A 21 10.03 -11.37 16.15
CA ASP A 21 8.66 -11.56 15.67
C ASP A 21 8.61 -11.88 14.17
N LEU A 22 9.54 -11.35 13.36
CA LEU A 22 9.72 -11.75 11.97
C LEU A 22 10.04 -13.23 11.86
N VAL A 23 11.04 -13.71 12.60
CA VAL A 23 11.47 -15.12 12.53
C VAL A 23 10.38 -16.05 13.08
N MET A 24 9.85 -15.73 14.26
CA MET A 24 8.85 -16.58 14.93
C MET A 24 7.52 -16.66 14.18
N GLY A 25 7.12 -15.58 13.52
CA GLY A 25 5.82 -15.51 12.84
C GLY A 25 5.83 -15.91 11.37
N PHE A 26 6.97 -15.75 10.69
CA PHE A 26 7.01 -15.82 9.22
C PHE A 26 8.03 -16.81 8.65
N ILE A 27 8.84 -17.43 9.48
CA ILE A 27 9.78 -18.46 9.07
C ILE A 27 9.43 -19.77 9.76
N PRO A 28 8.84 -20.78 9.05
CA PRO A 28 8.40 -22.03 9.64
C PRO A 28 9.58 -23.00 9.83
N ASP A 29 10.47 -22.69 10.76
CA ASP A 29 11.65 -23.47 11.07
C ASP A 29 11.81 -23.68 12.58
N ALA A 30 11.67 -24.92 13.04
CA ALA A 30 11.70 -25.27 14.46
C ALA A 30 13.06 -24.98 15.14
N TRP A 31 14.18 -25.10 14.40
CA TRP A 31 15.50 -24.79 14.95
C TRP A 31 15.65 -23.28 15.17
N LEU A 32 15.22 -22.44 14.21
CA LEU A 32 15.21 -20.99 14.37
C LEU A 32 14.30 -20.57 15.53
N HIS A 33 13.15 -21.21 15.70
CA HIS A 33 12.25 -20.91 16.82
C HIS A 33 12.82 -21.27 18.19
N GLY A 34 13.82 -22.14 18.25
CA GLY A 34 14.52 -22.55 19.48
C GLY A 34 15.69 -21.63 19.88
N LEU A 35 16.00 -20.56 19.10
CA LEU A 35 17.09 -19.67 19.39
C LEU A 35 16.81 -18.75 20.60
N ASP A 36 17.88 -18.38 21.30
CA ASP A 36 17.80 -17.42 22.42
C ASP A 36 17.78 -15.97 21.88
N TYR A 37 16.58 -15.47 21.58
CA TYR A 37 16.36 -14.13 21.05
C TYR A 37 16.68 -13.00 22.04
N ASP A 38 16.87 -13.29 23.33
CA ASP A 38 17.32 -12.30 24.31
C ASP A 38 18.81 -11.93 24.09
N THR A 39 19.52 -12.76 23.32
CA THR A 39 20.92 -12.52 22.92
C THR A 39 21.06 -11.77 21.58
N LEU A 40 19.94 -11.34 20.96
CA LEU A 40 20.01 -10.60 19.71
C LEU A 40 20.88 -9.34 19.85
N GLU A 41 21.86 -9.22 18.99
CA GLU A 41 22.76 -8.08 18.95
C GLU A 41 22.88 -7.54 17.51
N LYS A 42 22.52 -6.27 17.35
CA LYS A 42 22.66 -5.59 16.06
C LYS A 42 24.12 -5.36 15.72
N GLN A 43 24.50 -5.72 14.49
CA GLN A 43 25.83 -5.51 13.99
C GLN A 43 25.95 -4.20 13.20
N PRO A 44 27.07 -3.49 13.27
CA PRO A 44 27.30 -2.33 12.42
C PRO A 44 27.38 -2.76 10.95
N CYS A 45 26.57 -2.14 10.09
CA CYS A 45 26.56 -2.37 8.64
C CYS A 45 27.48 -1.35 7.96
N SER A 46 28.78 -1.41 8.19
CA SER A 46 29.74 -0.50 7.57
C SER A 46 30.55 -1.16 6.43
N TYR A 47 29.94 -2.09 5.71
CA TYR A 47 30.61 -2.78 4.58
C TYR A 47 30.62 -1.90 3.34
N VAL A 48 31.29 -0.75 3.43
CA VAL A 48 31.30 0.23 2.33
C VAL A 48 32.62 0.17 1.60
N THR A 49 32.59 -0.41 0.41
CA THR A 49 33.56 0.01 -0.62
C THR A 49 33.06 1.36 -1.20
N ASP A 50 34.00 2.24 -1.56
CA ASP A 50 33.69 3.62 -2.00
C ASP A 50 32.65 3.75 -3.10
N ASP A 51 32.42 2.72 -3.90
CA ASP A 51 31.43 2.65 -5.00
C ASP A 51 30.01 2.26 -4.57
N TYR A 52 29.81 1.80 -3.33
CA TYR A 52 28.51 1.32 -2.82
C TYR A 52 27.87 2.22 -1.75
N ARG A 53 28.29 3.47 -1.64
CA ARG A 53 27.86 4.46 -0.63
C ARG A 53 26.33 4.72 -0.56
N HIS A 54 25.55 4.23 -1.49
CA HIS A 54 24.09 4.47 -1.56
C HIS A 54 23.20 3.29 -1.12
N ARG A 55 23.79 2.23 -0.54
CA ARG A 55 23.02 1.04 -0.12
C ARG A 55 23.12 0.82 1.40
N ALA A 56 22.68 1.84 2.16
CA ALA A 56 22.68 1.81 3.62
C ALA A 56 21.42 1.16 4.24
N ASP A 57 20.69 0.34 3.45
CA ASP A 57 19.35 -0.10 3.83
C ASP A 57 19.30 -1.48 4.47
N ASP A 58 20.46 -2.11 4.62
CA ASP A 58 20.60 -3.46 5.18
C ASP A 58 20.70 -3.43 6.71
N VAL A 59 20.09 -4.41 7.37
CA VAL A 59 20.18 -4.61 8.81
C VAL A 59 20.77 -6.00 9.08
N VAL A 60 21.83 -6.06 9.87
CA VAL A 60 22.48 -7.32 10.27
C VAL A 60 22.33 -7.52 11.75
N TRP A 61 21.87 -8.70 12.11
CA TRP A 61 21.74 -9.16 13.49
C TRP A 61 22.52 -10.44 13.71
N ARG A 62 23.01 -10.65 14.94
CA ARG A 62 23.53 -11.94 15.36
C ARG A 62 22.80 -12.44 16.60
N VAL A 63 22.68 -13.74 16.70
CA VAL A 63 22.04 -14.43 17.82
C VAL A 63 22.90 -15.61 18.24
N LYS A 64 22.94 -15.93 19.53
CA LYS A 64 23.65 -17.09 20.06
C LYS A 64 22.89 -18.38 19.86
N VAL A 65 23.64 -19.43 19.53
CA VAL A 65 23.18 -20.84 19.49
C VAL A 65 24.23 -21.67 20.21
N ASP A 66 23.85 -22.36 21.26
CA ASP A 66 24.75 -23.22 22.05
C ASP A 66 26.11 -22.56 22.43
N GLY A 67 26.07 -21.26 22.71
CA GLY A 67 27.25 -20.45 23.04
C GLY A 67 28.01 -19.85 21.85
N GLU A 68 27.73 -20.26 20.63
CA GLU A 68 28.27 -19.72 19.39
C GLU A 68 27.32 -18.70 18.75
N TRP A 69 27.84 -17.86 17.87
CA TRP A 69 27.07 -16.85 17.19
C TRP A 69 26.58 -17.33 15.82
N VAL A 70 25.27 -17.18 15.56
CA VAL A 70 24.66 -17.28 14.23
C VAL A 70 24.27 -15.89 13.76
N TYR A 71 24.61 -15.54 12.52
CA TYR A 71 24.26 -14.25 11.95
C TYR A 71 22.97 -14.36 11.13
N LEU A 72 22.01 -13.50 11.47
CA LEU A 72 20.84 -13.27 10.63
C LEU A 72 21.09 -12.04 9.78
N TYR A 73 21.20 -12.22 8.46
CA TYR A 73 21.27 -11.11 7.51
C TYR A 73 19.89 -10.81 6.96
N ILE A 74 19.41 -9.59 7.20
CA ILE A 74 18.11 -9.13 6.76
C ILE A 74 18.34 -7.98 5.81
N LEU A 75 17.99 -8.17 4.54
CA LEU A 75 17.92 -7.12 3.55
C LEU A 75 16.47 -6.72 3.38
N ILE A 76 16.16 -5.46 3.63
CA ILE A 76 14.81 -4.92 3.54
C ILE A 76 14.68 -4.19 2.20
N GLU A 77 13.88 -4.75 1.30
CA GLU A 77 13.64 -4.22 -0.03
C GLU A 77 12.23 -3.63 -0.11
N PHE A 78 12.14 -2.31 -0.25
CA PHE A 78 10.87 -1.57 -0.25
C PHE A 78 10.49 -0.98 -1.61
N GLN A 79 11.11 -1.44 -2.67
CA GLN A 79 10.81 -0.97 -4.01
C GLN A 79 9.51 -1.57 -4.54
N SER A 80 8.80 -0.81 -5.34
CA SER A 80 7.60 -1.29 -6.06
C SER A 80 7.93 -2.23 -7.23
N SER A 81 9.21 -2.42 -7.53
CA SER A 81 9.70 -3.26 -8.62
C SER A 81 10.59 -4.39 -8.10
N VAL A 82 10.45 -5.56 -8.70
CA VAL A 82 11.27 -6.73 -8.41
C VAL A 82 12.68 -6.54 -8.94
N ASP A 83 13.71 -6.74 -8.12
CA ASP A 83 15.11 -6.78 -8.58
C ASP A 83 15.43 -8.16 -9.13
N THR A 84 15.60 -8.27 -10.45
CA THR A 84 15.88 -9.52 -11.15
C THR A 84 17.18 -10.19 -10.67
N PHE A 85 18.15 -9.38 -10.21
CA PHE A 85 19.46 -9.86 -9.76
C PHE A 85 19.63 -9.85 -8.23
N MET A 86 18.53 -9.93 -7.48
CA MET A 86 18.56 -9.96 -6.02
C MET A 86 19.44 -11.07 -5.46
N ALA A 87 19.46 -12.26 -6.06
CA ALA A 87 20.35 -13.34 -5.63
C ALA A 87 21.85 -12.99 -5.75
N VAL A 88 22.23 -12.20 -6.77
CA VAL A 88 23.60 -11.69 -6.92
C VAL A 88 23.90 -10.66 -5.84
N ARG A 89 22.97 -9.74 -5.57
CA ARG A 89 23.13 -8.74 -4.50
C ARG A 89 23.34 -9.41 -3.15
N MET A 90 22.49 -10.38 -2.80
CA MET A 90 22.60 -11.11 -1.54
C MET A 90 23.92 -11.86 -1.43
N MET A 91 24.42 -12.47 -2.50
CA MET A 91 25.73 -13.13 -2.52
C MET A 91 26.86 -12.14 -2.23
N VAL A 92 26.82 -10.95 -2.82
CA VAL A 92 27.82 -9.89 -2.57
C VAL A 92 27.78 -9.45 -1.11
N TYR A 93 26.59 -9.22 -0.55
CA TYR A 93 26.45 -8.77 0.84
C TYR A 93 26.93 -9.82 1.85
N VAL A 94 26.59 -11.09 1.66
CA VAL A 94 27.09 -12.18 2.50
C VAL A 94 28.61 -12.29 2.38
N GLY A 95 29.17 -12.12 1.18
CA GLY A 95 30.61 -12.13 0.96
C GLY A 95 31.32 -10.97 1.69
N LEU A 96 30.76 -9.75 1.63
CA LEU A 96 31.29 -8.59 2.36
C LEU A 96 31.19 -8.77 3.87
N LEU A 97 30.06 -9.31 4.38
CA LEU A 97 29.92 -9.67 5.79
C LEU A 97 31.01 -10.63 6.24
N TYR A 98 31.27 -11.70 5.49
CA TYR A 98 32.34 -12.64 5.83
C TYR A 98 33.74 -11.99 5.82
N GLN A 99 34.02 -11.12 4.87
CA GLN A 99 35.29 -10.38 4.84
C GLN A 99 35.48 -9.52 6.11
N ASP A 100 34.42 -8.83 6.53
CA ASP A 100 34.46 -8.00 7.74
C ASP A 100 34.62 -8.85 9.01
N LEU A 101 33.89 -9.97 9.13
CA LEU A 101 34.02 -10.89 10.24
C LEU A 101 35.45 -11.46 10.34
N ILE A 102 36.08 -11.79 9.22
CA ILE A 102 37.47 -12.24 9.17
C ILE A 102 38.42 -11.12 9.63
N ALA A 103 38.19 -9.89 9.12
CA ALA A 103 39.01 -8.73 9.48
C ALA A 103 38.91 -8.42 10.99
N ARG A 104 37.73 -8.52 11.57
CA ARG A 104 37.48 -8.32 13.01
C ARG A 104 37.85 -9.53 13.89
N ARG A 105 38.25 -10.65 13.28
CA ARG A 105 38.51 -11.93 13.96
C ARG A 105 37.29 -12.49 14.70
N GLU A 106 36.07 -12.19 14.21
CA GLU A 106 34.80 -12.68 14.73
C GLU A 106 34.36 -13.94 13.97
N VAL A 107 35.20 -14.96 13.98
CA VAL A 107 34.95 -16.29 13.41
C VAL A 107 34.73 -17.29 14.55
N LEU A 108 34.16 -18.45 14.22
CA LEU A 108 33.92 -19.51 15.21
C LEU A 108 35.24 -20.00 15.82
N SER A 109 35.14 -20.62 17.01
CA SER A 109 36.32 -21.13 17.75
C SER A 109 37.16 -22.12 16.96
N ASP A 110 36.55 -22.86 16.04
CA ASP A 110 37.22 -23.81 15.12
C ASP A 110 37.69 -23.15 13.81
N LYS A 111 37.71 -21.82 13.74
CA LYS A 111 38.12 -21.00 12.59
C LYS A 111 37.16 -21.10 11.37
N ARG A 112 35.99 -21.67 11.53
CA ARG A 112 34.94 -21.61 10.48
C ARG A 112 34.22 -20.28 10.53
N LEU A 113 33.58 -19.93 9.40
CA LEU A 113 32.69 -18.78 9.33
C LEU A 113 31.34 -19.11 9.98
N PRO A 114 30.72 -18.20 10.69
CA PRO A 114 29.39 -18.41 11.23
C PRO A 114 28.36 -18.54 10.09
N PRO A 115 27.28 -19.34 10.28
CA PRO A 115 26.20 -19.40 9.30
C PRO A 115 25.49 -18.05 9.17
N VAL A 116 25.03 -17.75 7.97
CA VAL A 116 24.25 -16.54 7.65
C VAL A 116 22.94 -16.95 7.04
N LEU A 117 21.83 -16.39 7.52
CA LEU A 117 20.50 -16.50 6.94
C LEU A 117 20.17 -15.20 6.20
N PRO A 118 20.27 -15.15 4.87
CA PRO A 118 19.90 -13.99 4.10
C PRO A 118 18.37 -13.96 3.90
N ILE A 119 17.74 -12.86 4.31
CA ILE A 119 16.28 -12.65 4.22
C ILE A 119 16.04 -11.41 3.38
N VAL A 120 15.11 -11.51 2.42
CA VAL A 120 14.57 -10.38 1.68
C VAL A 120 13.12 -10.19 2.11
N LEU A 121 12.82 -9.00 2.61
CA LEU A 121 11.46 -8.57 2.93
C LEU A 121 10.96 -7.69 1.79
N TYR A 122 9.88 -8.10 1.15
CA TYR A 122 9.32 -7.45 -0.04
C TYR A 122 7.89 -6.98 0.21
N ASN A 123 7.65 -5.68 -0.01
CA ASN A 123 6.35 -5.05 0.13
C ASN A 123 5.80 -4.44 -1.17
N GLY A 124 6.33 -4.86 -2.32
CA GLY A 124 5.87 -4.36 -3.62
C GLY A 124 4.49 -4.86 -4.00
N GLY A 125 3.77 -4.05 -4.79
CA GLY A 125 2.41 -4.39 -5.24
C GLY A 125 2.32 -5.48 -6.32
N LYS A 126 3.46 -6.00 -6.83
CA LYS A 126 3.51 -7.09 -7.81
C LYS A 126 4.07 -8.35 -7.16
N THR A 127 3.62 -9.51 -7.61
CA THR A 127 4.21 -10.79 -7.16
C THR A 127 5.70 -10.82 -7.46
N TRP A 128 6.49 -11.30 -6.49
CA TRP A 128 7.92 -11.50 -6.68
C TRP A 128 8.20 -12.59 -7.71
N THR A 129 8.98 -12.25 -8.75
CA THR A 129 9.31 -13.14 -9.87
C THR A 129 10.81 -13.37 -10.05
N ALA A 130 11.67 -12.69 -9.27
CA ALA A 130 13.10 -12.87 -9.38
C ALA A 130 13.56 -14.21 -8.80
N ALA A 131 14.64 -14.73 -9.36
CA ALA A 131 15.30 -15.95 -8.90
C ALA A 131 15.71 -15.83 -7.42
N ARG A 132 15.45 -16.88 -6.64
CA ARG A 132 15.83 -16.97 -5.22
C ARG A 132 17.15 -17.68 -5.00
N ASP A 133 17.61 -18.42 -6.00
CA ASP A 133 18.92 -19.08 -6.02
C ASP A 133 19.76 -18.49 -7.14
N ILE A 134 21.01 -18.16 -6.86
CA ILE A 134 21.93 -17.67 -7.88
C ILE A 134 22.12 -18.66 -9.02
N ALA A 135 22.00 -19.95 -8.75
CA ALA A 135 22.10 -21.00 -9.75
C ALA A 135 21.02 -20.89 -10.85
N GLU A 136 19.88 -20.29 -10.55
CA GLU A 136 18.79 -20.06 -11.53
C GLU A 136 19.15 -18.98 -12.56
N LEU A 137 20.08 -18.08 -12.22
CA LEU A 137 20.56 -16.99 -13.08
C LEU A 137 21.68 -17.42 -14.01
N ILE A 138 22.23 -18.64 -13.83
CA ILE A 138 23.39 -19.12 -14.57
C ILE A 138 22.97 -20.28 -15.48
N PRO A 139 23.26 -20.22 -16.77
CA PRO A 139 22.97 -21.32 -17.68
C PRO A 139 23.65 -22.61 -17.24
N LYS A 140 22.93 -23.72 -17.37
CA LYS A 140 23.53 -25.05 -17.13
C LYS A 140 24.58 -25.33 -18.18
N VAL A 141 25.81 -25.63 -17.74
CA VAL A 141 26.93 -25.97 -18.60
C VAL A 141 27.42 -27.38 -18.30
N PRO A 142 27.83 -28.18 -19.28
CA PRO A 142 28.36 -29.52 -19.06
C PRO A 142 29.79 -29.52 -18.52
N GLY A 143 30.21 -30.67 -18.01
CA GLY A 143 31.60 -30.95 -17.64
C GLY A 143 32.06 -30.26 -16.37
N LEU A 144 33.37 -29.99 -16.30
CA LEU A 144 34.05 -29.53 -15.11
C LEU A 144 33.53 -28.17 -14.59
N VAL A 145 33.14 -27.27 -15.46
CA VAL A 145 32.68 -25.92 -15.10
C VAL A 145 31.45 -25.97 -14.21
N SER A 146 30.57 -26.98 -14.36
CA SER A 146 29.38 -27.15 -13.51
C SER A 146 29.70 -27.25 -12.02
N ASN A 147 30.89 -27.74 -11.65
CA ASN A 147 31.31 -27.93 -10.26
C ASN A 147 31.75 -26.61 -9.59
N PHE A 148 31.98 -25.56 -10.39
CA PHE A 148 32.45 -24.25 -9.92
C PHE A 148 31.35 -23.20 -9.93
N LEU A 149 30.11 -23.56 -10.25
CA LEU A 149 28.99 -22.63 -10.18
C LEU A 149 28.68 -22.28 -8.73
N PRO A 150 28.48 -21.00 -8.41
CA PRO A 150 28.10 -20.58 -7.07
C PRO A 150 26.72 -21.13 -6.69
N LYS A 151 26.56 -21.45 -5.39
CA LYS A 151 25.27 -21.86 -4.81
C LYS A 151 24.98 -20.97 -3.62
N MET A 152 23.93 -20.22 -3.68
CA MET A 152 23.42 -19.43 -2.58
C MET A 152 21.98 -19.09 -2.80
N GLN A 153 21.18 -19.25 -1.75
CA GLN A 153 19.75 -18.91 -1.74
C GLN A 153 19.51 -17.82 -0.70
N TYR A 154 18.43 -17.06 -0.89
CA TYR A 154 17.89 -16.20 0.13
C TYR A 154 16.44 -16.56 0.42
N LEU A 155 16.00 -16.30 1.66
CA LEU A 155 14.61 -16.45 2.06
C LEU A 155 13.84 -15.19 1.66
N LEU A 156 12.73 -15.36 0.96
CA LEU A 156 11.82 -14.28 0.60
C LEU A 156 10.61 -14.28 1.53
N ILE A 157 10.37 -13.14 2.17
CA ILE A 157 9.12 -12.83 2.86
C ILE A 157 8.43 -11.75 2.02
N ASP A 158 7.36 -12.17 1.31
CA ASP A 158 6.55 -11.32 0.43
C ASP A 158 5.30 -10.90 1.20
N GLU A 159 5.27 -9.65 1.70
CA GLU A 159 4.21 -9.11 2.55
C GLU A 159 2.83 -9.18 1.89
N GLY A 160 2.77 -9.02 0.57
CA GLY A 160 1.52 -9.08 -0.19
C GLY A 160 0.87 -10.46 -0.27
N ARG A 161 1.51 -11.51 0.26
CA ARG A 161 0.97 -12.88 0.25
C ARG A 161 0.15 -13.26 1.47
N TYR A 162 0.21 -12.48 2.53
CA TYR A 162 -0.47 -12.77 3.78
C TYR A 162 -1.86 -12.15 3.79
N ALA A 163 -2.88 -12.97 4.03
CA ALA A 163 -4.25 -12.49 4.16
C ALA A 163 -4.47 -11.79 5.49
N GLU A 164 -5.29 -10.72 5.52
CA GLU A 164 -5.62 -9.98 6.75
C GLU A 164 -6.14 -10.91 7.85
N ALA A 165 -6.97 -11.91 7.51
CA ALA A 165 -7.51 -12.87 8.49
C ALA A 165 -6.42 -13.72 9.17
N GLU A 166 -5.32 -14.02 8.48
CA GLU A 166 -4.16 -14.73 9.04
C GLU A 166 -3.37 -13.83 9.97
N LEU A 167 -3.15 -12.58 9.56
CA LEU A 167 -2.36 -11.60 10.31
C LEU A 167 -3.07 -11.09 11.55
N ALA A 168 -4.40 -10.86 11.48
CA ALA A 168 -5.19 -10.28 12.56
C ALA A 168 -5.23 -11.16 13.82
N GLY A 169 -5.08 -12.48 13.66
CA GLY A 169 -5.02 -13.45 14.77
C GLY A 169 -3.65 -13.49 15.48
N LEU A 170 -2.62 -12.84 14.95
CA LEU A 170 -1.27 -12.91 15.48
C LEU A 170 -0.96 -11.72 16.40
N LYS A 171 -0.59 -12.01 17.64
CA LYS A 171 0.03 -11.01 18.51
C LYS A 171 1.53 -10.89 18.19
N ASN A 172 1.82 -10.23 17.07
CA ASN A 172 3.16 -10.22 16.46
C ASN A 172 3.41 -8.85 15.82
N LEU A 173 4.55 -8.22 16.13
CA LEU A 173 4.89 -6.89 15.65
C LEU A 173 5.10 -6.84 14.13
N MET A 174 5.66 -7.90 13.54
CA MET A 174 5.82 -7.97 12.10
C MET A 174 4.48 -8.12 11.38
N ALA A 175 3.54 -8.89 11.93
CA ALA A 175 2.18 -8.96 11.42
C ALA A 175 1.50 -7.57 11.44
N ALA A 176 1.70 -6.80 12.51
CA ALA A 176 1.23 -5.42 12.56
C ALA A 176 1.85 -4.54 11.46
N VAL A 177 3.15 -4.66 11.21
CA VAL A 177 3.84 -3.94 10.12
C VAL A 177 3.19 -4.24 8.77
N ILE A 178 2.98 -5.50 8.43
CA ILE A 178 2.35 -5.92 7.16
C ILE A 178 0.93 -5.36 7.04
N ARG A 179 0.15 -5.37 8.13
CA ARG A 179 -1.21 -4.82 8.17
C ARG A 179 -1.24 -3.31 7.97
N PHE A 180 -0.28 -2.55 8.53
CA PHE A 180 -0.16 -1.11 8.30
C PHE A 180 0.23 -0.76 6.86
N GLU A 181 1.05 -1.61 6.21
CA GLU A 181 1.39 -1.43 4.80
C GLU A 181 0.19 -1.68 3.87
N ASN A 182 -0.74 -2.55 4.27
CA ASN A 182 -1.89 -2.96 3.48
C ASN A 182 -3.20 -2.78 4.27
N PRO A 183 -3.54 -1.55 4.74
CA PRO A 183 -4.71 -1.34 5.57
C PRO A 183 -6.00 -1.61 4.78
N VAL A 184 -6.94 -2.30 5.41
CA VAL A 184 -8.26 -2.62 4.83
C VAL A 184 -9.16 -1.38 4.86
N ASP A 185 -9.21 -0.68 5.99
CA ASP A 185 -10.00 0.54 6.22
C ASP A 185 -9.48 1.35 7.42
N ASP A 186 -10.01 2.57 7.58
CA ASP A 186 -9.60 3.51 8.62
C ASP A 186 -9.92 2.99 10.04
N SER A 187 -11.02 2.26 10.22
CA SER A 187 -11.42 1.72 11.52
C SER A 187 -10.50 0.59 11.95
N THR A 188 -10.12 -0.29 11.03
CA THR A 188 -9.12 -1.34 11.25
C THR A 188 -7.76 -0.73 11.62
N LEU A 189 -7.37 0.37 10.97
CA LEU A 189 -6.13 1.09 11.28
C LEU A 189 -6.12 1.60 12.73
N LEU A 190 -7.18 2.26 13.18
CA LEU A 190 -7.29 2.77 14.55
C LEU A 190 -7.29 1.65 15.60
N LEU A 191 -7.97 0.53 15.33
CA LEU A 191 -7.95 -0.65 16.18
C LEU A 191 -6.55 -1.26 16.28
N LEU A 192 -5.81 -1.31 15.18
CA LEU A 192 -4.46 -1.84 15.15
C LEU A 192 -3.49 -0.97 15.98
N ILE A 193 -3.68 0.35 15.95
CA ILE A 193 -2.90 1.27 16.81
C ILE A 193 -3.19 0.99 18.29
N ASP A 194 -4.45 0.73 18.67
CA ASP A 194 -4.80 0.36 20.04
C ASP A 194 -4.14 -0.96 20.46
N GLN A 195 -4.22 -1.98 19.62
CA GLN A 195 -3.57 -3.26 19.86
C GLN A 195 -2.06 -3.11 20.06
N LEU A 196 -1.39 -2.34 19.18
CA LEU A 196 0.03 -2.04 19.34
C LEU A 196 0.33 -1.30 20.63
N ASN A 197 -0.49 -0.32 21.01
CA ASN A 197 -0.30 0.43 22.24
C ASN A 197 -0.41 -0.47 23.48
N GLU A 198 -1.28 -1.47 23.44
CA GLU A 198 -1.43 -2.51 24.47
C GLU A 198 -0.22 -3.47 24.49
N TRP A 199 0.16 -4.02 23.31
CA TRP A 199 1.29 -4.96 23.21
C TRP A 199 2.62 -4.36 23.63
N LEU A 200 2.77 -3.06 23.45
CA LEU A 200 3.97 -2.30 23.78
C LEU A 200 3.86 -1.60 25.15
N GLU A 201 2.97 -2.05 26.02
CA GLU A 201 2.91 -1.50 27.38
C GLU A 201 4.25 -1.68 28.10
N GLY A 202 4.71 -0.62 28.77
CA GLY A 202 6.05 -0.60 29.40
C GLY A 202 7.23 -0.40 28.45
N LYS A 203 7.01 -0.26 27.13
CA LYS A 203 8.06 -0.08 26.11
C LYS A 203 7.94 1.27 25.37
N PRO A 204 8.19 2.41 26.02
CA PRO A 204 7.95 3.74 25.44
C PRO A 204 8.76 4.00 24.17
N GLU A 205 10.00 3.53 24.10
CA GLU A 205 10.86 3.70 22.94
C GLU A 205 10.30 2.99 21.70
N LEU A 206 9.77 1.77 21.87
CA LEU A 206 9.11 1.05 20.78
C LEU A 206 7.80 1.73 20.36
N LYS A 207 7.00 2.23 21.30
CA LYS A 207 5.80 3.01 20.99
C LYS A 207 6.14 4.23 20.12
N ARG A 208 7.17 4.95 20.50
CA ARG A 208 7.66 6.10 19.73
C ARG A 208 8.14 5.68 18.33
N LEU A 209 8.90 4.60 18.26
CA LEU A 209 9.42 4.06 17.01
C LEU A 209 8.28 3.71 16.04
N PHE A 210 7.28 2.97 16.51
CA PHE A 210 6.10 2.62 15.73
C PHE A 210 5.27 3.85 15.35
N ALA A 211 5.06 4.81 16.25
CA ALA A 211 4.32 6.03 15.94
C ALA A 211 4.96 6.83 14.80
N VAL A 212 6.27 7.01 14.83
CA VAL A 212 7.03 7.70 13.77
C VAL A 212 6.97 6.92 12.46
N TRP A 213 7.13 5.59 12.51
CA TRP A 213 7.09 4.73 11.32
C TRP A 213 5.68 4.73 10.70
N ILE A 214 4.62 4.50 11.47
CA ILE A 214 3.22 4.50 10.99
C ILE A 214 2.89 5.85 10.33
N ARG A 215 3.27 6.95 10.97
CA ARG A 215 3.10 8.28 10.38
C ARG A 215 3.75 8.38 9.00
N THR A 216 4.97 7.86 8.83
CA THR A 216 5.71 7.89 7.56
C THR A 216 4.99 7.04 6.49
N VAL A 217 4.51 5.85 6.86
CA VAL A 217 3.71 4.98 5.98
C VAL A 217 2.45 5.69 5.50
N LEU A 218 1.68 6.27 6.41
CA LEU A 218 0.42 6.97 6.09
C LEU A 218 0.63 8.19 5.19
N LEU A 219 1.67 8.98 5.44
CA LEU A 219 2.04 10.11 4.58
C LEU A 219 2.36 9.66 3.15
N ARG A 220 3.05 8.53 3.01
CA ARG A 220 3.35 7.94 1.70
C ARG A 220 2.09 7.43 0.99
N GLN A 221 1.27 6.65 1.68
CA GLN A 221 0.05 6.06 1.12
C GLN A 221 -0.94 7.14 0.66
N SER A 222 -1.05 8.23 1.40
CA SER A 222 -1.88 9.38 1.04
C SER A 222 -1.31 10.24 -0.10
N LYS A 223 -0.18 9.85 -0.71
CA LYS A 223 0.54 10.65 -1.72
C LYS A 223 0.78 12.10 -1.26
N HIS A 224 1.08 12.27 0.02
CA HIS A 224 1.29 13.56 0.68
C HIS A 224 0.08 14.50 0.70
N THR A 225 -1.13 14.00 0.49
CA THR A 225 -2.36 14.78 0.69
C THR A 225 -2.73 14.89 2.17
N LEU A 226 -2.28 13.94 2.98
CA LEU A 226 -2.45 13.93 4.42
C LEU A 226 -1.38 14.81 5.08
N VAL A 227 -1.81 15.73 5.95
CA VAL A 227 -0.91 16.51 6.79
C VAL A 227 -1.02 16.01 8.21
N LEU A 228 0.01 15.29 8.67
CA LEU A 228 0.11 14.80 10.04
C LEU A 228 1.22 15.54 10.78
N PRO A 229 0.97 16.09 11.98
CA PRO A 229 2.00 16.68 12.82
C PRO A 229 3.06 15.63 13.19
N LYS A 230 4.19 16.08 13.73
CA LYS A 230 5.14 15.16 14.36
C LYS A 230 4.49 14.58 15.62
N VAL A 231 4.52 13.27 15.72
CA VAL A 231 3.98 12.52 16.86
C VAL A 231 5.10 11.71 17.51
N ASN A 232 5.03 11.53 18.82
CA ASN A 232 6.02 10.81 19.59
C ASN A 232 5.43 9.60 20.34
N ASP A 233 4.12 9.39 20.26
CA ASP A 233 3.42 8.32 20.95
C ASP A 233 2.26 7.79 20.08
N LEU A 234 1.89 6.52 20.26
CA LEU A 234 0.80 5.88 19.53
C LEU A 234 -0.57 6.45 19.88
N LYS A 235 -0.78 6.91 21.14
CA LYS A 235 -2.04 7.53 21.55
C LYS A 235 -2.24 8.88 20.87
N GLU A 236 -1.17 9.70 20.83
CA GLU A 236 -1.16 10.98 20.12
C GLU A 236 -1.45 10.77 18.63
N LEU A 237 -0.79 9.78 18.00
CA LEU A 237 -1.03 9.43 16.62
C LEU A 237 -2.50 9.04 16.38
N LYS A 238 -3.07 8.16 17.23
CA LYS A 238 -4.46 7.73 17.12
C LYS A 238 -5.43 8.89 17.21
N MET A 239 -5.27 9.79 18.19
CA MET A 239 -6.13 10.96 18.35
C MET A 239 -6.10 11.85 17.12
N THR A 240 -4.89 12.15 16.62
CA THR A 240 -4.70 12.94 15.40
C THR A 240 -5.38 12.30 14.18
N LEU A 241 -5.27 10.99 14.03
CA LEU A 241 -5.90 10.27 12.90
C LEU A 241 -7.42 10.25 13.01
N ALA A 242 -7.96 10.00 14.20
CA ALA A 242 -9.41 10.00 14.42
C ALA A 242 -10.03 11.37 14.08
N GLU A 243 -9.40 12.47 14.53
CA GLU A 243 -9.84 13.83 14.19
C GLU A 243 -9.81 14.06 12.68
N ARG A 244 -8.75 13.62 11.99
CA ARG A 244 -8.61 13.77 10.53
C ARG A 244 -9.61 12.95 9.74
N PHE A 245 -9.89 11.74 10.17
CA PHE A 245 -10.89 10.89 9.53
C PHE A 245 -12.29 11.47 9.67
N ASP A 246 -12.63 12.02 10.84
CA ASP A 246 -13.89 12.74 11.05
C ASP A 246 -14.00 14.00 10.17
N GLU A 247 -12.93 14.78 10.06
CA GLU A 247 -12.88 15.94 9.17
C GLU A 247 -13.10 15.54 7.70
N TRP A 248 -12.46 14.46 7.27
CA TRP A 248 -12.60 13.97 5.89
C TRP A 248 -14.00 13.42 5.61
N ALA A 249 -14.56 12.66 6.53
CA ALA A 249 -15.93 12.16 6.39
C ALA A 249 -16.90 13.32 6.20
N LYS A 250 -16.81 14.37 7.01
CA LYS A 250 -17.62 15.60 6.88
C LYS A 250 -17.37 16.34 5.55
N ALA A 251 -16.11 16.44 5.12
CA ALA A 251 -15.76 17.09 3.87
C ALA A 251 -16.29 16.32 2.64
N TYR A 252 -16.24 14.98 2.69
CA TYR A 252 -16.80 14.14 1.63
C TYR A 252 -18.33 14.23 1.57
N GLU A 253 -19.00 14.23 2.73
CA GLU A 253 -20.45 14.39 2.82
C GLU A 253 -20.88 15.74 2.23
N GLN A 254 -20.21 16.83 2.64
CA GLN A 254 -20.50 18.16 2.13
C GLN A 254 -20.30 18.27 0.61
N LYS A 255 -19.19 17.73 0.11
CA LYS A 255 -18.90 17.74 -1.33
C LYS A 255 -19.89 16.86 -2.11
N GLY A 256 -20.37 15.78 -1.51
CA GLY A 256 -21.44 14.96 -2.06
C GLY A 256 -22.77 15.71 -2.15
N LEU A 257 -23.11 16.46 -1.09
CA LEU A 257 -24.30 17.30 -1.03
C LEU A 257 -24.26 18.43 -2.08
N GLU A 258 -23.13 19.15 -2.16
CA GLU A 258 -22.91 20.22 -3.15
C GLU A 258 -23.11 19.71 -4.59
N LYS A 259 -22.46 18.58 -4.93
CA LYS A 259 -22.63 17.94 -6.26
C LYS A 259 -24.04 17.45 -6.50
N GLY A 260 -24.73 16.99 -5.45
CA GLY A 260 -26.14 16.57 -5.53
C GLY A 260 -27.05 17.75 -5.82
N ILE A 261 -26.85 18.88 -5.16
CA ILE A 261 -27.60 20.12 -5.36
C ILE A 261 -27.34 20.67 -6.78
N GLU A 262 -26.08 20.77 -7.21
CA GLU A 262 -25.72 21.23 -8.55
C GLU A 262 -26.41 20.41 -9.65
N LYS A 263 -26.31 19.07 -9.59
CA LYS A 263 -27.01 18.19 -10.53
C LYS A 263 -28.54 18.29 -10.44
N GLY A 264 -29.06 18.54 -9.24
CA GLY A 264 -30.49 18.73 -9.02
C GLY A 264 -30.99 20.01 -9.69
N ILE A 265 -30.24 21.11 -9.55
CA ILE A 265 -30.54 22.39 -10.20
C ILE A 265 -30.44 22.27 -11.71
N GLU A 266 -29.37 21.68 -12.25
CA GLU A 266 -29.18 21.48 -13.68
C GLU A 266 -30.37 20.71 -14.31
N LYS A 267 -30.73 19.57 -13.72
CA LYS A 267 -31.91 18.76 -14.16
C LYS A 267 -33.22 19.50 -13.95
N GLY A 268 -33.32 20.32 -12.91
CA GLY A 268 -34.50 21.14 -12.66
C GLY A 268 -34.71 22.22 -13.73
N ILE A 269 -33.63 22.88 -14.12
CA ILE A 269 -33.63 23.90 -15.18
C ILE A 269 -33.98 23.25 -16.52
N GLU A 270 -33.32 22.15 -16.91
CA GLU A 270 -33.57 21.42 -18.15
C GLU A 270 -35.05 21.00 -18.26
N LYS A 271 -35.59 20.39 -17.20
CA LYS A 271 -37.02 20.01 -17.15
C LYS A 271 -37.95 21.24 -17.17
N GLY A 272 -37.54 22.33 -16.54
CA GLY A 272 -38.32 23.56 -16.52
C GLY A 272 -38.43 24.20 -17.91
N ILE A 273 -37.29 24.25 -18.63
CA ILE A 273 -37.23 24.74 -20.02
C ILE A 273 -38.11 23.88 -20.91
N THR A 274 -37.94 22.56 -20.92
CA THR A 274 -38.75 21.64 -21.75
C THR A 274 -40.23 21.76 -21.48
N LYS A 275 -40.66 21.88 -20.21
CA LYS A 275 -42.07 22.12 -19.87
C LYS A 275 -42.56 23.47 -20.33
N GLY A 276 -41.76 24.51 -20.22
CA GLY A 276 -42.09 25.86 -20.69
C GLY A 276 -42.31 25.90 -22.20
N GLU A 277 -41.41 25.29 -22.94
CA GLU A 277 -41.48 25.15 -24.39
C GLU A 277 -42.69 24.32 -24.83
N ALA A 278 -42.98 23.21 -24.18
CA ALA A 278 -44.16 22.39 -24.43
C ALA A 278 -45.47 23.16 -24.20
N LEU A 279 -45.55 23.98 -23.14
CA LEU A 279 -46.70 24.83 -22.89
C LEU A 279 -46.87 25.96 -23.94
N LEU A 280 -45.74 26.53 -24.40
CA LEU A 280 -45.74 27.51 -25.47
C LEU A 280 -46.23 26.88 -26.77
N LEU A 281 -45.68 25.75 -27.16
CA LEU A 281 -46.10 24.95 -28.31
C LEU A 281 -47.60 24.63 -28.25
N GLN A 282 -48.09 24.17 -27.12
CA GLN A 282 -49.50 23.89 -26.93
C GLN A 282 -50.42 25.11 -27.19
N ARG A 283 -50.02 26.31 -26.67
CA ARG A 283 -50.74 27.56 -26.92
C ARG A 283 -50.72 27.97 -28.40
N GLN A 284 -49.61 27.81 -29.09
CA GLN A 284 -49.48 28.10 -30.51
C GLN A 284 -50.38 27.19 -31.36
N LEU A 285 -50.35 25.87 -31.04
CA LEU A 285 -51.19 24.88 -31.70
C LEU A 285 -52.71 25.19 -31.52
N VAL A 286 -53.12 25.48 -30.26
CA VAL A 286 -54.53 25.87 -29.99
C VAL A 286 -54.94 27.11 -30.73
N ARG A 287 -54.06 28.11 -30.80
CA ARG A 287 -54.35 29.39 -31.52
C ARG A 287 -54.50 29.18 -33.03
N ARG A 288 -53.74 28.24 -33.61
CA ARG A 288 -53.69 28.03 -35.06
C ARG A 288 -54.72 27.00 -35.56
N PHE A 289 -54.88 25.91 -34.81
CA PHE A 289 -55.68 24.75 -35.23
C PHE A 289 -56.94 24.51 -34.37
N GLY A 290 -57.13 25.34 -33.33
CA GLY A 290 -58.33 25.15 -32.45
C GLY A 290 -58.06 24.15 -31.32
N ALA A 291 -59.08 23.56 -30.75
CA ALA A 291 -58.99 22.60 -29.64
C ALA A 291 -58.18 21.35 -30.02
N LEU A 292 -57.17 21.01 -29.20
CA LEU A 292 -56.29 19.88 -29.47
C LEU A 292 -56.92 18.56 -29.00
N PRO A 293 -56.82 17.48 -29.78
CA PRO A 293 -57.20 16.14 -29.35
C PRO A 293 -56.39 15.65 -28.17
N ALA A 294 -56.99 14.80 -27.32
CA ALA A 294 -56.36 14.30 -26.10
C ALA A 294 -55.02 13.55 -26.34
N HIS A 295 -54.91 12.81 -27.45
CA HIS A 295 -53.68 12.11 -27.82
C HIS A 295 -52.52 13.07 -28.14
N ILE A 296 -52.78 14.22 -28.75
CA ILE A 296 -51.77 15.26 -29.02
C ILE A 296 -51.31 15.91 -27.73
N LEU A 297 -52.20 16.20 -26.79
CA LEU A 297 -51.85 16.71 -25.48
C LEU A 297 -50.94 15.73 -24.71
N ALA A 298 -51.25 14.44 -24.76
CA ALA A 298 -50.41 13.39 -24.17
C ALA A 298 -49.04 13.33 -24.86
N GLN A 299 -48.99 13.41 -26.19
CA GLN A 299 -47.75 13.38 -26.95
C GLN A 299 -46.82 14.56 -26.59
N ILE A 300 -47.37 15.78 -26.49
CA ILE A 300 -46.61 16.98 -26.07
C ILE A 300 -46.10 16.83 -24.63
N SER A 301 -46.92 16.28 -23.73
CA SER A 301 -46.55 16.15 -22.31
C SER A 301 -45.39 15.17 -22.04
N THR A 302 -45.20 14.18 -22.94
CA THR A 302 -44.15 13.16 -22.85
C THR A 302 -43.00 13.40 -23.82
N ALA A 303 -43.04 14.49 -24.57
CA ALA A 303 -42.00 14.81 -25.56
C ALA A 303 -40.67 15.18 -24.95
N THR A 304 -39.58 14.84 -25.63
CA THR A 304 -38.23 15.34 -25.32
C THR A 304 -38.11 16.80 -25.78
N ALA A 305 -37.11 17.52 -25.21
CA ALA A 305 -36.81 18.91 -25.60
C ALA A 305 -36.62 19.03 -27.12
N GLY A 306 -35.83 18.17 -27.75
CA GLY A 306 -35.60 18.21 -29.20
C GLY A 306 -36.88 17.94 -30.03
N GLN A 307 -37.83 17.15 -29.53
CA GLN A 307 -39.13 16.96 -30.21
C GLN A 307 -40.00 18.22 -30.12
N VAL A 308 -40.03 18.84 -28.95
CA VAL A 308 -40.77 20.09 -28.73
C VAL A 308 -40.24 21.21 -29.61
N GLU A 309 -38.93 21.33 -29.72
CA GLU A 309 -38.23 22.30 -30.55
C GLU A 309 -38.59 22.12 -32.05
N VAL A 310 -38.45 20.89 -32.57
CA VAL A 310 -38.83 20.57 -33.96
C VAL A 310 -40.27 20.85 -34.26
N TRP A 311 -41.18 20.53 -33.34
CA TRP A 311 -42.64 20.82 -33.52
C TRP A 311 -42.92 22.33 -33.39
N GLY A 312 -42.13 23.04 -32.53
CA GLY A 312 -42.21 24.51 -32.42
C GLY A 312 -41.84 25.24 -33.70
N ASP A 313 -40.83 24.74 -34.43
CA ASP A 313 -40.50 25.30 -35.74
C ASP A 313 -41.59 24.97 -36.80
N ARG A 314 -42.05 23.72 -36.82
CA ARG A 314 -43.04 23.28 -37.81
C ARG A 314 -44.41 23.92 -37.62
N VAL A 315 -44.80 24.29 -36.40
CA VAL A 315 -46.09 24.93 -36.15
C VAL A 315 -46.25 26.27 -36.92
N LEU A 316 -45.12 26.91 -37.31
CA LEU A 316 -45.15 28.18 -38.05
C LEU A 316 -45.64 28.00 -39.50
N ASP A 317 -45.25 26.91 -40.16
CA ASP A 317 -45.47 26.72 -41.60
C ASP A 317 -46.46 25.60 -41.93
N ALA A 318 -46.72 24.64 -41.05
CA ALA A 318 -47.59 23.49 -41.30
C ALA A 318 -49.03 23.91 -41.68
N ALA A 319 -49.62 23.29 -42.67
CA ALA A 319 -51.00 23.52 -43.08
C ALA A 319 -52.01 22.77 -42.21
N THR A 320 -51.64 21.63 -41.64
CA THR A 320 -52.52 20.79 -40.79
C THR A 320 -51.80 20.42 -39.48
N LEU A 321 -52.59 20.00 -38.47
CA LEU A 321 -52.08 19.56 -37.19
C LEU A 321 -51.18 18.31 -37.34
N GLU A 322 -51.50 17.38 -38.22
CA GLU A 322 -50.76 16.15 -38.49
C GLU A 322 -49.37 16.42 -39.09
N GLU A 323 -49.24 17.49 -39.87
CA GLU A 323 -47.95 17.89 -40.45
C GLU A 323 -46.95 18.34 -39.39
N VAL A 324 -47.41 18.95 -38.30
CA VAL A 324 -46.53 19.38 -37.19
C VAL A 324 -45.86 18.17 -36.54
N PHE A 325 -46.58 17.07 -36.32
CA PHE A 325 -46.13 15.88 -35.60
C PHE A 325 -45.56 14.77 -36.49
N ARG A 326 -45.39 15.02 -37.77
CA ARG A 326 -44.71 14.08 -38.68
C ARG A 326 -43.34 13.74 -38.18
N SER A 327 -42.99 12.43 -38.20
CA SER A 327 -41.64 11.94 -37.86
C SER A 327 -40.59 12.40 -38.85
#